data_544ee36f948ae6cf4a4239b5ae779761
#
_entry.id   544ee36f948ae6cf4a4239b5ae779761
#
_cell.length_a   1.000
_cell.length_b   1.000
_cell.length_c   1.000
_cell.angle_alpha   90.00
_cell.angle_beta   90.00
_cell.angle_gamma   90.00
#
_symmetry.space_group_name_H-M   'P 1'
#
loop_
_entity.id
_entity.type
_entity.pdbx_description
1 polymer ?
#
loop_
_entity_poly.entity_id
_entity_poly.type
_entity_poly.pdbx_seq_one_letter_code
_entity_poly.pdbx_strand_id
1 'polypeptide(L)'
;KLPRCLLEAVIGLGMAAFLFLPSTLMVMTNPRTTGAFEGIPLRFGWQEYLRMIKAVLLPGDSQGFPTAYMANYDSQSFFLPMFSVSMVLAWMLKKRNFATGFVALLAVMAVIPFLNSVFYLGRDWRFRWVYMLILMMALITAMALDNLEEVGFRWGCGLAFGGTLLFSLFTWLYPKVRRIGDYIHDPKAFAVQVVLALGGITVVWMLLEFF
;
A
#
# COMPACT_ATOMS: atom_id res chain seq x y z
N LYS A 1 -8.67 29.62 14.08
CA LYS A 1 -7.53 28.89 13.47
C LYS A 1 -7.89 28.42 12.04
N LEU A 2 -9.11 27.84 11.84
CA LEU A 2 -9.55 27.34 10.52
C LEU A 2 -9.48 28.36 9.38
N PRO A 3 -9.94 29.63 9.53
CA PRO A 3 -9.87 30.60 8.43
C PRO A 3 -8.44 30.98 8.03
N ARG A 4 -7.47 30.97 8.96
CA ARG A 4 -6.06 31.19 8.64
C ARG A 4 -5.48 30.04 7.83
N CYS A 5 -5.75 28.79 8.23
CA CYS A 5 -5.31 27.60 7.48
C CYS A 5 -5.92 27.57 6.06
N LEU A 6 -7.19 27.99 5.90
CA LEU A 6 -7.82 28.11 4.59
C LEU A 6 -7.14 29.19 3.73
N LEU A 7 -6.83 30.35 4.32
CA LEU A 7 -6.11 31.40 3.61
C LEU A 7 -4.72 30.94 3.16
N GLU A 8 -3.98 30.30 4.04
CA GLU A 8 -2.65 29.74 3.73
C GLU A 8 -2.74 28.69 2.61
N ALA A 9 -3.74 27.82 2.65
CA ALA A 9 -3.99 26.81 1.61
C ALA A 9 -4.32 27.47 0.26
N VAL A 10 -5.15 28.52 0.24
CA VAL A 10 -5.49 29.27 -0.98
C VAL A 10 -4.26 29.97 -1.55
N ILE A 11 -3.45 30.62 -0.70
CA ILE A 11 -2.22 31.26 -1.14
C ILE A 11 -1.23 30.23 -1.69
N GLY A 12 -1.04 29.10 -1.00
CA GLY A 12 -0.18 28.01 -1.45
C GLY A 12 -0.63 27.43 -2.79
N LEU A 13 -1.95 27.24 -2.97
CA LEU A 13 -2.53 26.79 -4.23
C LEU A 13 -2.32 27.84 -5.35
N GLY A 14 -2.49 29.12 -5.03
CA GLY A 14 -2.24 30.22 -5.96
C GLY A 14 -0.78 30.28 -6.43
N MET A 15 0.16 30.09 -5.53
CA MET A 15 1.59 30.02 -5.87
C MET A 15 1.92 28.78 -6.72
N ALA A 16 1.30 27.65 -6.41
CA ALA A 16 1.47 26.41 -7.18
C ALA A 16 0.77 26.47 -8.56
N ALA A 17 -0.23 27.34 -8.74
CA ALA A 17 -1.04 27.43 -9.96
C ALA A 17 -0.19 27.76 -11.19
N PHE A 18 0.91 28.50 -11.03
CA PHE A 18 1.83 28.81 -12.12
C PHE A 18 2.42 27.57 -12.80
N LEU A 19 2.72 26.52 -12.02
CA LEU A 19 3.20 25.22 -12.53
C LEU A 19 2.05 24.25 -12.77
N PHE A 20 1.05 24.29 -11.93
CA PHE A 20 -0.05 23.34 -11.96
C PHE A 20 -1.00 23.58 -13.12
N LEU A 21 -1.32 24.83 -13.44
CA LEU A 21 -2.25 25.18 -14.50
C LEU A 21 -1.77 24.74 -15.89
N PRO A 22 -0.53 25.06 -16.32
CA PRO A 22 -0.01 24.60 -17.61
C PRO A 22 0.06 23.07 -17.69
N SER A 23 0.49 22.41 -16.60
CA SER A 23 0.56 20.95 -16.54
C SER A 23 -0.82 20.31 -16.66
N THR A 24 -1.82 20.87 -15.99
CA THR A 24 -3.21 20.40 -16.05
C THR A 24 -3.80 20.61 -17.45
N LEU A 25 -3.59 21.76 -18.06
CA LEU A 25 -4.04 22.05 -19.43
C LEU A 25 -3.39 21.08 -20.43
N MET A 26 -2.10 20.81 -20.29
CA MET A 26 -1.37 19.87 -21.15
C MET A 26 -1.90 18.43 -20.99
N VAL A 27 -2.25 18.04 -19.77
CA VAL A 27 -2.90 16.75 -19.51
C VAL A 27 -4.30 16.71 -20.10
N MET A 28 -5.09 17.78 -19.96
CA MET A 28 -6.46 17.85 -20.47
C MET A 28 -6.53 17.82 -22.01
N THR A 29 -5.55 18.40 -22.69
CA THR A 29 -5.47 18.40 -24.15
C THR A 29 -4.88 17.13 -24.75
N ASN A 30 -4.36 16.23 -23.93
CA ASN A 30 -3.81 14.97 -24.41
C ASN A 30 -4.94 14.02 -24.86
N PRO A 31 -4.97 13.56 -26.13
CA PRO A 31 -6.03 12.68 -26.63
C PRO A 31 -6.14 11.34 -25.87
N ARG A 32 -5.09 10.93 -25.15
CA ARG A 32 -5.15 9.74 -24.27
C ARG A 32 -5.96 9.96 -22.98
N THR A 33 -6.42 11.18 -22.76
CA THR A 33 -7.05 11.62 -21.51
C THR A 33 -8.51 12.04 -21.69
N THR A 34 -9.12 11.77 -22.85
CA THR A 34 -10.55 11.97 -23.09
C THR A 34 -11.35 10.88 -22.37
N GLY A 35 -12.43 11.25 -21.68
CA GLY A 35 -13.30 10.31 -20.97
C GLY A 35 -12.95 10.16 -19.47
N ALA A 36 -12.87 11.28 -18.74
CA ALA A 36 -12.72 11.23 -17.28
C ALA A 36 -13.88 10.44 -16.65
N PHE A 37 -13.55 9.49 -15.77
CA PHE A 37 -14.48 8.58 -15.08
C PHE A 37 -15.26 7.60 -15.98
N GLU A 38 -15.04 7.57 -17.30
CA GLU A 38 -15.62 6.57 -18.17
C GLU A 38 -14.91 5.22 -18.02
N GLY A 39 -15.68 4.15 -17.84
CA GLY A 39 -15.15 2.79 -17.76
C GLY A 39 -14.44 2.42 -16.46
N ILE A 40 -14.41 3.29 -15.42
CA ILE A 40 -13.82 2.95 -14.14
C ILE A 40 -14.76 2.01 -13.39
N PRO A 41 -14.33 0.78 -13.05
CA PRO A 41 -15.17 -0.16 -12.33
C PRO A 41 -15.41 0.31 -10.88
N LEU A 42 -16.56 -0.01 -10.32
CA LEU A 42 -16.85 0.27 -8.90
C LEU A 42 -16.04 -0.62 -7.95
N ARG A 43 -15.60 -1.77 -8.43
CA ARG A 43 -14.76 -2.71 -7.68
C ARG A 43 -13.69 -3.31 -8.55
N PHE A 44 -12.55 -3.60 -7.99
CA PHE A 44 -11.51 -4.37 -8.66
C PHE A 44 -11.92 -5.85 -8.82
N GLY A 45 -11.27 -6.54 -9.74
CA GLY A 45 -11.34 -7.99 -9.81
C GLY A 45 -10.71 -8.65 -8.57
N TRP A 46 -11.10 -9.88 -8.26
CA TRP A 46 -10.57 -10.63 -7.10
C TRP A 46 -9.04 -10.72 -7.09
N GLN A 47 -8.43 -10.92 -8.24
CA GLN A 47 -6.98 -11.03 -8.37
C GLN A 47 -6.26 -9.71 -8.02
N GLU A 48 -6.88 -8.55 -8.29
CA GLU A 48 -6.33 -7.25 -7.92
C GLU A 48 -6.25 -7.09 -6.40
N TYR A 49 -7.30 -7.51 -5.68
CA TYR A 49 -7.28 -7.48 -4.21
C TYR A 49 -6.21 -8.40 -3.63
N LEU A 50 -6.03 -9.60 -4.18
CA LEU A 50 -4.95 -10.50 -3.75
C LEU A 50 -3.57 -9.91 -4.04
N ARG A 51 -3.42 -9.19 -5.16
CA ARG A 51 -2.21 -8.48 -5.52
C ARG A 51 -1.90 -7.34 -4.54
N MET A 52 -2.93 -6.57 -4.14
CA MET A 52 -2.78 -5.53 -3.12
C MET A 52 -2.34 -6.11 -1.78
N ILE A 53 -2.96 -7.21 -1.34
CA ILE A 53 -2.56 -7.90 -0.10
C ILE A 53 -1.12 -8.38 -0.19
N LYS A 54 -0.74 -9.00 -1.32
CA LYS A 54 0.65 -9.39 -1.58
C LYS A 54 1.60 -8.20 -1.47
N ALA A 55 1.28 -7.09 -2.12
CA ALA A 55 2.09 -5.89 -2.15
C ALA A 55 2.34 -5.27 -0.76
N VAL A 56 1.40 -5.48 0.19
CA VAL A 56 1.52 -5.03 1.59
C VAL A 56 2.37 -5.99 2.41
N LEU A 57 2.20 -7.30 2.24
CA LEU A 57 2.78 -8.33 3.10
C LEU A 57 4.13 -8.85 2.60
N LEU A 58 4.38 -8.81 1.30
CA LEU A 58 5.57 -9.36 0.67
C LEU A 58 6.36 -8.26 -0.06
N PRO A 59 7.70 -8.40 -0.18
CA PRO A 59 8.52 -7.53 -1.00
C PRO A 59 7.99 -7.44 -2.44
N GLY A 60 8.17 -6.26 -3.05
CA GLY A 60 7.72 -6.03 -4.42
C GLY A 60 8.40 -6.94 -5.45
N ASP A 61 7.66 -7.23 -6.51
CA ASP A 61 8.20 -7.95 -7.67
C ASP A 61 9.15 -7.04 -8.48
N SER A 62 10.10 -7.65 -9.17
CA SER A 62 10.85 -6.95 -10.21
C SER A 62 9.93 -6.63 -11.38
N GLN A 63 10.12 -5.48 -12.00
CA GLN A 63 9.32 -5.03 -13.13
C GLN A 63 9.37 -6.04 -14.29
N GLY A 64 8.21 -6.48 -14.74
CA GLY A 64 8.07 -7.45 -15.82
C GLY A 64 8.19 -8.93 -15.43
N PHE A 65 8.50 -9.23 -14.16
CA PHE A 65 8.62 -10.60 -13.65
C PHE A 65 7.78 -10.80 -12.39
N PRO A 66 6.44 -10.89 -12.51
CA PRO A 66 5.59 -11.12 -11.37
C PRO A 66 5.80 -12.52 -10.80
N THR A 67 5.98 -12.64 -9.50
CA THR A 67 6.13 -13.93 -8.82
C THR A 67 4.81 -14.64 -8.62
N ALA A 68 3.76 -13.89 -8.35
CA ALA A 68 2.39 -14.41 -8.22
C ALA A 68 1.38 -13.31 -8.60
N TYR A 69 0.19 -13.73 -9.10
CA TYR A 69 -0.88 -12.84 -9.54
C TYR A 69 -0.44 -11.90 -10.67
N MET A 70 -0.54 -12.32 -11.90
CA MET A 70 -0.10 -11.57 -13.07
C MET A 70 -0.52 -10.10 -13.03
N ALA A 71 0.47 -9.21 -13.17
CA ALA A 71 0.28 -7.81 -13.46
C ALA A 71 1.21 -7.42 -14.60
N ASN A 72 0.64 -7.06 -15.72
CA ASN A 72 1.41 -6.45 -16.79
C ASN A 72 1.82 -5.03 -16.37
N TYR A 73 3.11 -4.82 -16.07
CA TYR A 73 3.74 -3.51 -15.84
C TYR A 73 3.25 -2.68 -14.65
N ASP A 74 2.43 -3.21 -13.75
CA ASP A 74 2.01 -2.52 -12.54
C ASP A 74 2.96 -2.83 -11.39
N SER A 75 3.83 -1.89 -11.05
CA SER A 75 4.61 -1.97 -9.80
C SER A 75 3.74 -1.54 -8.63
N GLN A 76 3.13 -2.50 -7.98
CA GLN A 76 2.45 -2.28 -6.70
C GLN A 76 3.38 -2.77 -5.59
N SER A 77 3.92 -1.87 -4.79
CA SER A 77 4.66 -2.24 -3.59
C SER A 77 4.30 -1.28 -2.47
N PHE A 78 3.70 -1.84 -1.42
CA PHE A 78 3.39 -1.16 -0.17
C PHE A 78 4.23 -1.71 0.99
N PHE A 79 5.15 -2.60 0.69
CA PHE A 79 5.95 -3.30 1.67
C PHE A 79 7.00 -2.36 2.30
N LEU A 80 7.01 -2.29 3.62
CA LEU A 80 8.08 -1.63 4.35
C LEU A 80 9.20 -2.65 4.64
N PRO A 81 10.43 -2.43 4.14
CA PRO A 81 11.53 -3.35 4.37
C PRO A 81 11.73 -3.64 5.87
N MET A 82 11.99 -4.88 6.22
CA MET A 82 12.16 -5.43 7.57
C MET A 82 10.90 -5.36 8.45
N PHE A 83 10.23 -4.21 8.52
CA PHE A 83 9.07 -4.02 9.42
C PHE A 83 7.78 -4.58 8.86
N SER A 84 7.64 -4.66 7.51
CA SER A 84 6.34 -4.93 6.89
C SER A 84 5.28 -3.98 7.46
N VAL A 85 4.12 -4.49 7.82
CA VAL A 85 3.06 -3.70 8.48
C VAL A 85 3.05 -3.84 10.01
N SER A 86 4.06 -4.49 10.62
CA SER A 86 4.05 -4.83 12.05
C SER A 86 3.85 -3.62 12.96
N MET A 87 4.67 -2.57 12.79
CA MET A 87 4.61 -1.36 13.62
C MET A 87 3.36 -0.53 13.30
N VAL A 88 2.91 -0.51 12.04
CA VAL A 88 1.68 0.16 11.63
C VAL A 88 0.48 -0.49 12.33
N LEU A 89 0.40 -1.83 12.34
CA LEU A 89 -0.67 -2.56 13.03
C LEU A 89 -0.61 -2.34 14.55
N ALA A 90 0.59 -2.43 15.16
CA ALA A 90 0.76 -2.15 16.59
C ALA A 90 0.22 -0.77 16.96
N TRP A 91 0.59 0.26 16.20
CA TRP A 91 0.12 1.62 16.41
C TRP A 91 -1.40 1.77 16.22
N MET A 92 -1.94 1.29 15.12
CA MET A 92 -3.36 1.43 14.78
C MET A 92 -4.28 0.74 15.79
N LEU A 93 -3.83 -0.34 16.43
CA LEU A 93 -4.59 -1.04 17.47
C LEU A 93 -4.71 -0.23 18.76
N LYS A 94 -3.73 0.59 19.09
CA LYS A 94 -3.63 1.30 20.36
C LYS A 94 -3.91 2.79 20.28
N LYS A 95 -3.49 3.44 19.20
CA LYS A 95 -3.54 4.90 19.06
C LYS A 95 -4.49 5.31 17.94
N ARG A 96 -5.51 6.11 18.32
CA ARG A 96 -6.47 6.70 17.38
C ARG A 96 -6.15 8.19 17.21
N ASN A 97 -5.20 8.50 16.36
CA ASN A 97 -4.80 9.88 16.07
C ASN A 97 -5.00 10.21 14.58
N PHE A 98 -4.66 11.43 14.19
CA PHE A 98 -4.74 11.88 12.80
C PHE A 98 -3.98 10.96 11.83
N ALA A 99 -2.77 10.52 12.19
CA ALA A 99 -1.95 9.65 11.34
C ALA A 99 -2.65 8.31 11.06
N THR A 100 -3.25 7.69 12.11
CA THR A 100 -4.06 6.47 11.97
C THR A 100 -5.25 6.69 11.04
N GLY A 101 -5.99 7.78 11.24
CA GLY A 101 -7.14 8.13 10.38
C GLY A 101 -6.74 8.38 8.94
N PHE A 102 -5.61 9.03 8.73
CA PHE A 102 -5.11 9.34 7.39
C PHE A 102 -4.61 8.09 6.64
N VAL A 103 -3.88 7.18 7.31
CA VAL A 103 -3.51 5.87 6.72
C VAL A 103 -4.75 5.05 6.37
N ALA A 104 -5.74 5.01 7.26
CA ALA A 104 -7.00 4.31 6.99
C ALA A 104 -7.73 4.90 5.77
N LEU A 105 -7.80 6.23 5.66
CA LEU A 105 -8.37 6.92 4.50
C LEU A 105 -7.64 6.55 3.21
N LEU A 106 -6.29 6.63 3.19
CA LEU A 106 -5.50 6.28 2.02
C LEU A 106 -5.65 4.80 1.65
N ALA A 107 -5.74 3.90 2.63
CA ALA A 107 -5.98 2.48 2.40
C ALA A 107 -7.36 2.25 1.75
N VAL A 108 -8.41 2.92 2.24
CA VAL A 108 -9.75 2.87 1.62
C VAL A 108 -9.71 3.40 0.18
N MET A 109 -9.01 4.51 -0.06
CA MET A 109 -8.84 5.08 -1.41
C MET A 109 -8.08 4.12 -2.34
N ALA A 110 -7.13 3.34 -1.82
CA ALA A 110 -6.44 2.33 -2.61
C ALA A 110 -7.35 1.16 -3.02
N VAL A 111 -8.24 0.72 -2.11
CA VAL A 111 -9.11 -0.44 -2.32
C VAL A 111 -10.28 -0.16 -3.26
N ILE A 112 -10.77 1.08 -3.33
CA ILE A 112 -11.91 1.46 -4.16
C ILE A 112 -11.40 2.10 -5.46
N PRO A 113 -11.62 1.48 -6.65
CA PRO A 113 -11.11 1.98 -7.94
C PRO A 113 -11.50 3.42 -8.23
N PHE A 114 -12.74 3.79 -7.96
CA PHE A 114 -13.23 5.14 -8.16
C PHE A 114 -12.44 6.17 -7.34
N LEU A 115 -12.20 5.90 -6.04
CA LEU A 115 -11.43 6.79 -5.18
C LEU A 115 -9.94 6.80 -5.56
N ASN A 116 -9.39 5.66 -5.98
CA ASN A 116 -8.05 5.56 -6.51
C ASN A 116 -7.86 6.46 -7.74
N SER A 117 -8.83 6.47 -8.63
CA SER A 117 -8.78 7.24 -9.88
C SER A 117 -8.79 8.76 -9.67
N VAL A 118 -9.24 9.25 -8.50
CA VAL A 118 -9.23 10.70 -8.17
C VAL A 118 -7.84 11.29 -8.32
N PHE A 119 -6.79 10.54 -7.94
CA PHE A 119 -5.39 10.98 -8.13
C PHE A 119 -4.94 11.05 -9.59
N TYR A 120 -5.74 10.52 -10.51
CA TYR A 120 -5.54 10.55 -11.96
C TYR A 120 -6.64 11.31 -12.68
N LEU A 121 -7.35 12.18 -11.96
CA LEU A 121 -8.46 12.97 -12.52
C LEU A 121 -9.53 12.07 -13.19
N GLY A 122 -9.78 10.88 -12.61
CA GLY A 122 -10.78 9.95 -13.08
C GLY A 122 -10.44 9.20 -14.37
N ARG A 123 -9.18 9.08 -14.73
CA ARG A 123 -8.76 8.52 -16.05
C ARG A 123 -8.11 7.15 -15.97
N ASP A 124 -7.54 6.83 -14.82
CA ASP A 124 -6.80 5.58 -14.62
C ASP A 124 -6.88 5.22 -13.13
N TRP A 125 -6.59 3.98 -12.78
CA TRP A 125 -6.53 3.48 -11.39
C TRP A 125 -5.14 2.92 -11.04
N ARG A 126 -4.07 3.49 -11.59
CA ARG A 126 -2.70 3.09 -11.27
C ARG A 126 -2.34 3.50 -9.85
N PHE A 127 -1.46 2.72 -9.22
CA PHE A 127 -1.08 2.92 -7.82
C PHE A 127 0.13 3.84 -7.62
N ARG A 128 0.43 4.75 -8.54
CA ARG A 128 1.62 5.63 -8.43
C ARG A 128 1.57 6.59 -7.23
N TRP A 129 0.38 7.02 -6.81
CA TRP A 129 0.20 7.90 -5.66
C TRP A 129 0.43 7.22 -4.30
N VAL A 130 0.59 5.92 -4.30
CA VAL A 130 0.72 5.07 -3.12
C VAL A 130 1.97 5.38 -2.28
N TYR A 131 2.97 6.07 -2.86
CA TYR A 131 4.08 6.60 -2.07
C TYR A 131 3.62 7.46 -0.88
N MET A 132 2.45 8.11 -0.96
CA MET A 132 1.86 8.85 0.15
C MET A 132 1.47 7.90 1.30
N LEU A 133 0.85 6.75 0.95
CA LEU A 133 0.51 5.73 1.94
C LEU A 133 1.78 5.13 2.57
N ILE A 134 2.79 4.82 1.76
CA ILE A 134 4.07 4.29 2.24
C ILE A 134 4.76 5.29 3.18
N LEU A 135 4.78 6.56 2.82
CA LEU A 135 5.34 7.63 3.66
C LEU A 135 4.64 7.72 5.02
N MET A 136 3.31 7.65 5.02
CA MET A 136 2.53 7.66 6.26
C MET A 136 2.72 6.39 7.09
N MET A 137 2.84 5.24 6.46
CA MET A 137 3.18 3.98 7.14
C MET A 137 4.58 4.05 7.75
N ALA A 138 5.56 4.62 7.05
CA ALA A 138 6.90 4.84 7.57
C ALA A 138 6.91 5.81 8.76
N LEU A 139 6.14 6.91 8.68
CA LEU A 139 5.97 7.85 9.79
C LEU A 139 5.35 7.16 11.02
N ILE A 140 4.28 6.38 10.83
CA ILE A 140 3.67 5.61 11.92
C ILE A 140 4.68 4.61 12.50
N THR A 141 5.49 3.96 11.66
CA THR A 141 6.52 3.04 12.12
C THR A 141 7.54 3.76 13.01
N ALA A 142 8.01 4.94 12.62
CA ALA A 142 8.91 5.75 13.45
C ALA A 142 8.25 6.14 14.78
N MET A 143 7.00 6.64 14.73
CA MET A 143 6.24 6.98 15.95
C MET A 143 6.01 5.77 16.86
N ALA A 144 5.81 4.58 16.30
CA ALA A 144 5.63 3.35 17.07
C ALA A 144 6.95 2.91 17.73
N LEU A 145 8.08 3.10 17.06
CA LEU A 145 9.42 2.82 17.61
C LEU A 145 9.76 3.76 18.77
N ASP A 146 9.37 5.03 18.69
CA ASP A 146 9.54 6.00 19.78
C ASP A 146 8.67 5.69 21.01
N ASN A 147 7.61 4.88 20.85
CA ASN A 147 6.62 4.59 21.89
C ASN A 147 6.36 3.07 22.05
N LEU A 148 7.40 2.26 22.00
CA LEU A 148 7.32 0.78 21.99
C LEU A 148 6.52 0.20 23.15
N GLU A 149 6.73 0.72 24.36
CA GLU A 149 6.05 0.22 25.57
C GLU A 149 4.51 0.43 25.50
N GLU A 150 4.07 1.51 24.86
CA GLU A 150 2.66 1.87 24.79
C GLU A 150 1.90 1.17 23.66
N VAL A 151 2.58 0.84 22.54
CA VAL A 151 1.90 0.33 21.34
C VAL A 151 1.74 -1.19 21.31
N GLY A 152 2.42 -1.93 22.18
CA GLY A 152 2.30 -3.39 22.22
C GLY A 152 2.81 -4.05 20.94
N PHE A 153 4.05 -3.76 20.56
CA PHE A 153 4.70 -4.20 19.33
C PHE A 153 4.62 -5.72 19.08
N ARG A 154 4.58 -6.54 20.15
CA ARG A 154 4.44 -8.00 20.07
C ARG A 154 3.20 -8.42 19.30
N TRP A 155 2.07 -7.75 19.54
CA TRP A 155 0.83 -8.00 18.81
C TRP A 155 0.94 -7.58 17.34
N GLY A 156 1.58 -6.44 17.08
CA GLY A 156 1.83 -5.98 15.70
C GLY A 156 2.70 -6.95 14.91
N CYS A 157 3.82 -7.41 15.49
CA CYS A 157 4.70 -8.40 14.88
C CYS A 157 3.99 -9.75 14.69
N GLY A 158 3.25 -10.21 15.71
CA GLY A 158 2.49 -11.46 15.63
C GLY A 158 1.43 -11.46 14.54
N LEU A 159 0.66 -10.36 14.42
CA LEU A 159 -0.35 -10.20 13.36
C LEU A 159 0.27 -10.10 11.97
N ALA A 160 1.36 -9.34 11.82
CA ALA A 160 2.07 -9.24 10.54
C ALA A 160 2.67 -10.59 10.12
N PHE A 161 3.32 -11.30 11.05
CA PHE A 161 3.88 -12.64 10.80
C PHE A 161 2.79 -13.65 10.44
N GLY A 162 1.74 -13.73 11.26
CA GLY A 162 0.62 -14.63 11.03
C GLY A 162 -0.12 -14.33 9.73
N GLY A 163 -0.37 -13.03 9.43
CA GLY A 163 -0.99 -12.59 8.19
C GLY A 163 -0.16 -12.95 6.96
N THR A 164 1.15 -12.72 7.01
CA THR A 164 2.09 -13.08 5.92
C THR A 164 2.12 -14.60 5.71
N LEU A 165 2.20 -15.37 6.79
CA LEU A 165 2.21 -16.83 6.72
C LEU A 165 0.89 -17.37 6.15
N LEU A 166 -0.25 -16.92 6.66
CA LEU A 166 -1.57 -17.36 6.19
C LEU A 166 -1.80 -17.00 4.72
N PHE A 167 -1.43 -15.78 4.32
CA PHE A 167 -1.52 -15.36 2.92
C PHE A 167 -0.63 -16.20 2.00
N SER A 168 0.59 -16.48 2.42
CA SER A 168 1.54 -17.30 1.65
C SER A 168 1.05 -18.73 1.50
N LEU A 169 0.54 -19.33 2.57
CA LEU A 169 -0.08 -20.67 2.55
C LEU A 169 -1.34 -20.67 1.66
N PHE A 170 -2.20 -19.67 1.79
CA PHE A 170 -3.37 -19.52 0.92
C PHE A 170 -2.97 -19.47 -0.55
N THR A 171 -2.01 -18.60 -0.91
CA THR A 171 -1.52 -18.47 -2.29
C THR A 171 -0.93 -19.77 -2.84
N TRP A 172 -0.28 -20.56 -1.97
CA TRP A 172 0.33 -21.84 -2.36
C TRP A 172 -0.67 -23.00 -2.47
N LEU A 173 -1.63 -23.08 -1.57
CA LEU A 173 -2.54 -24.22 -1.45
C LEU A 173 -3.85 -24.06 -2.23
N TYR A 174 -4.41 -22.85 -2.27
CA TYR A 174 -5.73 -22.61 -2.85
C TYR A 174 -5.88 -23.03 -4.32
N PRO A 175 -4.92 -22.71 -5.23
CA PRO A 175 -5.02 -23.14 -6.62
C PRO A 175 -5.00 -24.66 -6.77
N LYS A 176 -4.19 -25.35 -5.97
CA LYS A 176 -4.07 -26.81 -5.99
C LYS A 176 -5.36 -27.50 -5.54
N VAL A 177 -6.02 -26.94 -4.51
CA VAL A 177 -7.29 -27.47 -3.99
C VAL A 177 -8.44 -27.27 -4.98
N ARG A 178 -8.49 -26.11 -5.62
CA ARG A 178 -9.57 -25.76 -6.57
C ARG A 178 -9.32 -26.21 -8.01
N ARG A 179 -8.13 -26.75 -8.30
CA ARG A 179 -7.70 -27.07 -9.69
C ARG A 179 -7.83 -25.89 -10.67
N ILE A 180 -7.71 -24.69 -10.16
CA ILE A 180 -7.64 -23.44 -10.92
C ILE A 180 -6.16 -23.25 -11.22
N GLY A 181 -5.78 -22.80 -12.41
CA GLY A 181 -4.38 -22.66 -12.81
C GLY A 181 -3.51 -21.96 -11.75
N ASP A 182 -2.22 -22.23 -11.72
CA ASP A 182 -1.30 -21.76 -10.69
C ASP A 182 -1.26 -20.23 -10.63
N TYR A 183 -1.48 -19.67 -9.44
CA TYR A 183 -1.31 -18.23 -9.19
C TYR A 183 0.16 -17.83 -9.09
N ILE A 184 1.05 -18.79 -8.85
CA ILE A 184 2.48 -18.58 -8.69
C ILE A 184 3.17 -18.88 -10.01
N HIS A 185 3.81 -17.87 -10.60
CA HIS A 185 4.54 -17.99 -11.85
C HIS A 185 6.00 -18.39 -11.64
N ASP A 186 6.62 -17.84 -10.58
CA ASP A 186 7.97 -18.21 -10.15
C ASP A 186 7.95 -18.67 -8.69
N PRO A 187 7.89 -19.98 -8.44
CA PRO A 187 7.86 -20.53 -7.08
C PRO A 187 9.12 -20.24 -6.27
N LYS A 188 10.28 -20.14 -6.93
CA LYS A 188 11.55 -19.88 -6.24
C LYS A 188 11.61 -18.42 -5.77
N ALA A 189 11.32 -17.49 -6.65
CA ALA A 189 11.28 -16.07 -6.30
C ALA A 189 10.19 -15.78 -5.25
N PHE A 190 9.01 -16.41 -5.36
CA PHE A 190 7.96 -16.29 -4.35
C PHE A 190 8.41 -16.81 -2.97
N ALA A 191 9.07 -17.97 -2.93
CA ALA A 191 9.60 -18.49 -1.67
C ALA A 191 10.64 -17.55 -1.04
N VAL A 192 11.52 -16.97 -1.84
CA VAL A 192 12.50 -15.97 -1.37
C VAL A 192 11.80 -14.76 -0.77
N GLN A 193 10.75 -14.23 -1.42
CA GLN A 193 9.97 -13.10 -0.88
C GLN A 193 9.34 -13.44 0.47
N VAL A 194 8.75 -14.63 0.61
CA VAL A 194 8.16 -15.09 1.87
C VAL A 194 9.21 -15.20 2.97
N VAL A 195 10.36 -15.79 2.66
CA VAL A 195 11.47 -15.92 3.62
C VAL A 195 12.00 -14.55 4.05
N LEU A 196 12.17 -13.63 3.12
CA LEU A 196 12.60 -12.26 3.42
C LEU A 196 11.61 -11.52 4.29
N ALA A 197 10.31 -11.63 4.00
CA ALA A 197 9.26 -10.98 4.78
C ALA A 197 9.18 -11.54 6.21
N LEU A 198 9.07 -12.86 6.36
CA LEU A 198 8.99 -13.50 7.66
C LEU A 198 10.29 -13.35 8.46
N GLY A 199 11.45 -13.49 7.80
CA GLY A 199 12.75 -13.28 8.39
C GLY A 199 12.95 -11.86 8.89
N GLY A 200 12.56 -10.86 8.10
CA GLY A 200 12.61 -9.45 8.49
C GLY A 200 11.77 -9.17 9.74
N ILE A 201 10.51 -9.61 9.75
CA ILE A 201 9.62 -9.45 10.92
C ILE A 201 10.21 -10.16 12.17
N THR A 202 10.78 -11.36 11.99
CA THR A 202 11.38 -12.11 13.10
C THR A 202 12.60 -11.40 13.66
N VAL A 203 13.48 -10.89 12.79
CA VAL A 203 14.67 -10.13 13.21
C VAL A 203 14.27 -8.86 13.96
N VAL A 204 13.30 -8.10 13.44
CA VAL A 204 12.78 -6.91 14.13
C VAL A 204 12.19 -7.27 15.47
N TRP A 205 11.38 -8.35 15.54
CA TRP A 205 10.79 -8.80 16.80
C TRP A 205 11.87 -9.15 17.83
N MET A 206 12.88 -9.92 17.44
CA MET A 206 14.00 -10.26 18.33
C MET A 206 14.74 -8.99 18.80
N LEU A 207 15.07 -8.08 17.88
CA LEU A 207 15.75 -6.85 18.24
C LEU A 207 14.96 -6.02 19.26
N LEU A 208 13.65 -5.89 19.06
CA LEU A 208 12.79 -5.12 19.96
C LEU A 208 12.50 -5.82 21.31
N GLU A 209 12.74 -7.12 21.43
CA GLU A 209 12.68 -7.84 22.72
C GLU A 209 13.94 -7.64 23.54
N PHE A 210 15.09 -7.36 22.91
CA PHE A 210 16.38 -7.18 23.60
C PHE A 210 16.65 -5.74 24.01
N PHE A 211 15.93 -4.77 23.46
CA PHE A 211 16.02 -3.35 23.83
C PHE A 211 14.83 -2.92 24.70
#